data_d975e8a011251baa917220e483a4a266
#
_entry.id   d975e8a011251baa917220e483a4a266
#
_cell.length_a   1.000
_cell.length_b   1.000
_cell.length_c   1.000
_cell.angle_alpha   90.00
_cell.angle_beta   90.00
_cell.angle_gamma   90.00
#
_symmetry.space_group_name_H-M   'P 1'
#
loop_
_entity.id
_entity.type
_entity.pdbx_description
1 polymer ?
#
loop_
_entity_poly.entity_id
_entity_poly.type
_entity_poly.pdbx_seq_one_letter_code
_entity_poly.pdbx_strand_id
1 'polypeptide(L)'
;LFYGAKADGVSDVLTRRGLQRGAYALATIHRAENTDDRNRLESILDGFAASGCTVVLPLHPRTRGRIETFGLRVPGNLRLIDPVGYLDMVMLEKHARLIATDSGGVQKEAFFHRIPCITLRDETEWVELVEAGWNRLVPPGDSGAIAAAMREASGRMGREISPYGSGKAAEEIAKHLREQFP
;
A
#
# COMPACT_ATOMS: atom_id res chain seq x y z
N LEU A 1 -7.29 -13.09 2.26
CA LEU A 1 -7.24 -13.90 3.50
C LEU A 1 -6.45 -15.21 3.29
N PHE A 2 -6.70 -15.98 2.24
CA PHE A 2 -5.99 -17.24 1.95
C PHE A 2 -4.46 -17.08 1.89
N TYR A 3 -3.98 -16.11 1.13
CA TYR A 3 -2.54 -15.86 1.01
C TYR A 3 -1.93 -15.28 2.28
N GLY A 4 -2.72 -14.57 3.11
CA GLY A 4 -2.27 -14.10 4.41
C GLY A 4 -1.91 -15.25 5.36
N ALA A 5 -2.77 -16.28 5.44
CA ALA A 5 -2.48 -17.48 6.23
C ALA A 5 -1.31 -18.29 5.67
N LYS A 6 -1.19 -18.38 4.32
CA LYS A 6 -0.06 -19.05 3.66
C LYS A 6 1.26 -18.34 3.93
N ALA A 7 1.26 -17.01 3.89
CA ALA A 7 2.44 -16.20 4.15
C ALA A 7 2.96 -16.36 5.58
N ASP A 8 2.07 -16.47 6.58
CA ASP A 8 2.44 -16.68 7.99
C ASP A 8 3.32 -17.94 8.19
N GLY A 9 3.08 -19.00 7.41
CA GLY A 9 3.81 -20.25 7.51
C GLY A 9 5.10 -20.32 6.68
N VAL A 10 5.35 -19.37 5.78
CA VAL A 10 6.42 -19.46 4.79
C VAL A 10 7.37 -18.26 4.82
N SER A 11 6.86 -17.05 5.08
CA SER A 11 7.67 -15.83 4.99
C SER A 11 8.29 -15.45 6.34
N ASP A 12 9.59 -15.25 6.33
CA ASP A 12 10.39 -14.74 7.45
C ASP A 12 10.86 -13.28 7.21
N VAL A 13 10.25 -12.57 6.26
CA VAL A 13 10.69 -11.24 5.79
C VAL A 13 10.82 -10.23 6.92
N LEU A 14 9.93 -10.24 7.91
CA LEU A 14 10.01 -9.33 9.03
C LEU A 14 11.30 -9.55 9.84
N THR A 15 11.61 -10.80 10.14
CA THR A 15 12.84 -11.18 10.87
C THR A 15 14.09 -10.86 10.05
N ARG A 16 14.12 -11.26 8.77
CA ARG A 16 15.24 -10.96 7.86
C ARG A 16 15.51 -9.48 7.70
N ARG A 17 14.47 -8.65 7.76
CA ARG A 17 14.59 -7.19 7.61
C ARG A 17 14.63 -6.45 8.95
N GLY A 18 14.59 -7.15 10.08
CA GLY A 18 14.58 -6.54 11.41
C GLY A 18 13.40 -5.59 11.60
N LEU A 19 12.21 -5.99 11.13
CA LEU A 19 10.97 -5.23 11.23
C LEU A 19 10.11 -5.78 12.35
N GLN A 20 9.53 -4.88 13.14
CA GLN A 20 8.55 -5.22 14.16
C GLN A 20 7.14 -4.96 13.63
N ARG A 21 6.20 -5.84 13.97
CA ARG A 21 4.78 -5.70 13.62
C ARG A 21 4.21 -4.38 14.14
N GLY A 22 3.52 -3.64 13.30
CA GLY A 22 2.90 -2.36 13.65
C GLY A 22 3.87 -1.19 13.85
N ALA A 23 5.20 -1.38 13.64
CA ALA A 23 6.21 -0.36 13.89
C ALA A 23 6.66 0.38 12.63
N TYR A 24 6.12 0.08 11.46
CA TYR A 24 6.50 0.70 10.18
C TYR A 24 5.28 1.00 9.31
N ALA A 25 5.42 1.99 8.45
CA ALA A 25 4.56 2.18 7.30
C ALA A 25 5.15 1.42 6.09
N LEU A 26 4.31 0.72 5.33
CA LEU A 26 4.73 0.15 4.05
C LEU A 26 4.41 1.14 2.93
N ALA A 27 5.36 1.39 2.05
CA ALA A 27 5.11 2.21 0.86
C ALA A 27 5.33 1.42 -0.43
N THR A 28 4.54 1.72 -1.48
CA THR A 28 4.77 1.26 -2.85
C THR A 28 4.54 2.40 -3.83
N ILE A 29 5.55 2.75 -4.60
CA ILE A 29 5.52 3.84 -5.58
C ILE A 29 6.12 3.34 -6.90
N HIS A 30 5.29 3.25 -7.93
CA HIS A 30 5.73 2.70 -9.21
C HIS A 30 4.94 3.24 -10.42
N ARG A 31 3.84 3.99 -10.22
CA ARG A 31 3.09 4.57 -11.33
C ARG A 31 3.89 5.66 -12.03
N ALA A 32 3.79 5.67 -13.37
CA ALA A 32 4.46 6.66 -14.22
C ALA A 32 4.14 8.10 -13.80
N GLU A 33 2.87 8.36 -13.47
CA GLU A 33 2.38 9.68 -13.05
C GLU A 33 3.18 10.25 -11.87
N ASN A 34 3.62 9.39 -10.94
CA ASN A 34 4.40 9.78 -9.77
C ASN A 34 5.90 9.70 -10.01
N THR A 35 6.36 8.66 -10.74
CA THR A 35 7.79 8.41 -10.90
C THR A 35 8.42 9.22 -12.02
N ASP A 36 7.67 9.62 -13.05
CA ASP A 36 8.19 10.39 -14.18
C ASP A 36 8.14 11.91 -13.93
N ASP A 37 7.37 12.36 -12.96
CA ASP A 37 7.34 13.74 -12.49
C ASP A 37 8.27 13.90 -11.27
N ARG A 38 9.35 14.70 -11.47
CA ARG A 38 10.32 14.97 -10.41
C ARG A 38 9.69 15.58 -9.17
N ASN A 39 8.79 16.55 -9.34
CA ASN A 39 8.20 17.29 -8.21
C ASN A 39 7.27 16.39 -7.40
N ARG A 40 6.49 15.53 -8.07
CA ARG A 40 5.62 14.56 -7.39
C ARG A 40 6.44 13.54 -6.60
N LEU A 41 7.48 12.96 -7.21
CA LEU A 41 8.33 11.99 -6.54
C LEU A 41 9.07 12.61 -5.36
N GLU A 42 9.63 13.81 -5.50
CA GLU A 42 10.29 14.56 -4.43
C GLU A 42 9.30 14.86 -3.29
N SER A 43 8.10 15.34 -3.61
CA SER A 43 7.05 15.62 -2.63
C SER A 43 6.64 14.38 -1.83
N ILE A 44 6.56 13.21 -2.49
CA ILE A 44 6.28 11.93 -1.82
C ILE A 44 7.41 11.58 -0.84
N LEU A 45 8.68 11.67 -1.27
CA LEU A 45 9.82 11.37 -0.42
C LEU A 45 9.90 12.32 0.79
N ASP A 46 9.66 13.61 0.56
CA ASP A 46 9.63 14.62 1.63
C ASP A 46 8.47 14.40 2.59
N GLY A 47 7.30 13.99 2.07
CA GLY A 47 6.16 13.61 2.89
C GLY A 47 6.47 12.40 3.78
N PHE A 48 7.18 11.41 3.26
CA PHE A 48 7.67 10.28 4.06
C PHE A 48 8.69 10.74 5.11
N ALA A 49 9.60 11.63 4.75
CA ALA A 49 10.55 12.20 5.69
C ALA A 49 9.86 12.88 6.89
N ALA A 50 8.84 13.68 6.60
CA ALA A 50 8.11 14.47 7.60
C ALA A 50 7.04 13.68 8.35
N SER A 51 6.79 12.41 8.01
CA SER A 51 5.76 11.57 8.65
C SER A 51 6.07 11.21 10.11
N GLY A 52 7.35 11.18 10.47
CA GLY A 52 7.82 10.80 11.80
C GLY A 52 7.83 9.30 12.07
N CYS A 53 7.56 8.45 11.07
CA CYS A 53 7.60 6.99 11.20
C CYS A 53 8.65 6.37 10.27
N THR A 54 9.08 5.15 10.59
CA THR A 54 9.88 4.34 9.66
C THR A 54 9.00 3.94 8.48
N VAL A 55 9.46 4.25 7.25
CA VAL A 55 8.79 3.83 6.02
C VAL A 55 9.63 2.75 5.35
N VAL A 56 9.04 1.61 5.03
CA VAL A 56 9.67 0.52 4.27
C VAL A 56 9.15 0.59 2.84
N LEU A 57 10.07 0.70 1.88
CA LEU A 57 9.74 0.78 0.45
C LEU A 57 10.47 -0.33 -0.30
N PRO A 58 9.79 -1.43 -0.66
CA PRO A 58 10.27 -2.35 -1.68
C PRO A 58 10.43 -1.58 -2.99
N LEU A 59 11.69 -1.34 -3.39
CA LEU A 59 12.01 -0.35 -4.41
C LEU A 59 11.94 -0.96 -5.80
N HIS A 60 10.90 -0.61 -6.56
CA HIS A 60 10.77 -1.00 -7.95
C HIS A 60 11.96 -0.42 -8.78
N PRO A 61 12.55 -1.19 -9.74
CA PRO A 61 13.69 -0.73 -10.54
C PRO A 61 13.46 0.62 -11.23
N ARG A 62 12.27 0.86 -11.75
CA ARG A 62 11.90 2.15 -12.35
C ARG A 62 12.03 3.30 -11.35
N THR A 63 11.47 3.13 -10.16
CA THR A 63 11.51 4.18 -9.12
C THR A 63 12.94 4.44 -8.66
N ARG A 64 13.77 3.40 -8.52
CA ARG A 64 15.21 3.52 -8.25
C ARG A 64 15.90 4.40 -9.31
N GLY A 65 15.74 4.05 -10.58
CA GLY A 65 16.35 4.81 -11.67
C GLY A 65 15.90 6.27 -11.72
N ARG A 66 14.64 6.56 -11.35
CA ARG A 66 14.13 7.94 -11.29
C ARG A 66 14.72 8.73 -10.11
N ILE A 67 14.80 8.14 -8.92
CA ILE A 67 15.45 8.76 -7.76
C ILE A 67 16.90 9.14 -8.10
N GLU A 68 17.65 8.24 -8.74
CA GLU A 68 19.03 8.45 -9.18
C GLU A 68 19.12 9.54 -10.26
N THR A 69 18.30 9.44 -11.32
CA THR A 69 18.30 10.40 -12.45
C THR A 69 17.95 11.82 -11.99
N PHE A 70 17.01 11.95 -11.08
CA PHE A 70 16.60 13.25 -10.55
C PHE A 70 17.51 13.76 -9.41
N GLY A 71 18.44 12.95 -8.94
CA GLY A 71 19.35 13.30 -7.82
C GLY A 71 18.59 13.54 -6.51
N LEU A 72 17.49 12.80 -6.29
CA LEU A 72 16.65 13.00 -5.11
C LEU A 72 17.29 12.39 -3.87
N ARG A 73 17.17 13.10 -2.75
CA ARG A 73 17.66 12.61 -1.48
C ARG A 73 16.71 11.55 -0.91
N VAL A 74 17.25 10.42 -0.49
CA VAL A 74 16.51 9.39 0.25
C VAL A 74 16.50 9.79 1.74
N PRO A 75 15.31 9.97 2.36
CA PRO A 75 15.21 10.31 3.78
C PRO A 75 15.77 9.23 4.71
N GLY A 76 16.32 9.62 5.86
CA GLY A 76 16.91 8.68 6.81
C GLY A 76 15.94 7.69 7.48
N ASN A 77 14.64 8.05 7.52
CA ASN A 77 13.57 7.17 8.02
C ASN A 77 12.97 6.28 6.93
N LEU A 78 13.41 6.42 5.66
CA LEU A 78 12.97 5.60 4.53
C LEU A 78 13.95 4.43 4.31
N ARG A 79 13.49 3.22 4.61
CA ARG A 79 14.23 1.97 4.40
C ARG A 79 13.92 1.41 3.03
N LEU A 80 14.81 1.65 2.08
CA LEU A 80 14.74 1.02 0.76
C LEU A 80 15.15 -0.45 0.89
N ILE A 81 14.33 -1.35 0.38
CA ILE A 81 14.63 -2.77 0.28
C ILE A 81 14.50 -3.23 -1.18
N ASP A 82 15.18 -4.30 -1.53
CA ASP A 82 15.01 -4.88 -2.86
C ASP A 82 13.58 -5.40 -3.04
N PRO A 83 13.10 -5.52 -4.29
CA PRO A 83 11.81 -6.12 -4.57
C PRO A 83 11.68 -7.48 -3.90
N VAL A 84 10.52 -7.74 -3.32
CA VAL A 84 10.24 -8.98 -2.59
C VAL A 84 9.25 -9.85 -3.36
N GLY A 85 9.25 -11.14 -3.06
CA GLY A 85 8.24 -12.06 -3.59
C GLY A 85 6.84 -11.77 -3.02
N TYR A 86 5.80 -12.30 -3.68
CA TYR A 86 4.41 -12.02 -3.33
C TYR A 86 4.07 -12.34 -1.86
N LEU A 87 4.50 -13.50 -1.34
CA LEU A 87 4.20 -13.86 0.06
C LEU A 87 4.92 -12.96 1.08
N ASP A 88 6.14 -12.51 0.75
CA ASP A 88 6.85 -11.52 1.56
C ASP A 88 6.11 -10.16 1.54
N MET A 89 5.59 -9.75 0.37
CA MET A 89 4.80 -8.53 0.25
C MET A 89 3.53 -8.61 1.09
N VAL A 90 2.77 -9.70 1.01
CA VAL A 90 1.59 -9.96 1.85
C VAL A 90 1.92 -9.86 3.34
N MET A 91 3.07 -10.39 3.77
CA MET A 91 3.52 -10.28 5.17
C MET A 91 3.85 -8.84 5.57
N LEU A 92 4.51 -8.09 4.68
CA LEU A 92 4.79 -6.67 4.90
C LEU A 92 3.51 -5.85 5.01
N GLU A 93 2.53 -6.10 4.14
CA GLU A 93 1.21 -5.44 4.17
C GLU A 93 0.45 -5.74 5.46
N LYS A 94 0.30 -7.02 5.77
CA LYS A 94 -0.46 -7.52 6.92
C LYS A 94 0.04 -6.97 8.27
N HIS A 95 1.32 -6.68 8.36
CA HIS A 95 1.96 -6.24 9.60
C HIS A 95 2.44 -4.78 9.58
N ALA A 96 2.09 -4.03 8.56
CA ALA A 96 2.30 -2.59 8.54
C ALA A 96 1.35 -1.88 9.54
N ARG A 97 1.77 -0.73 10.02
CA ARG A 97 0.93 0.19 10.79
C ARG A 97 -0.05 0.96 9.89
N LEU A 98 0.41 1.28 8.69
CA LEU A 98 -0.36 1.88 7.62
C LEU A 98 0.31 1.55 6.27
N ILE A 99 -0.41 1.70 5.19
CA ILE A 99 0.11 1.54 3.83
C ILE A 99 -0.03 2.87 3.08
N ALA A 100 1.05 3.27 2.39
CA ALA A 100 1.07 4.43 1.49
C ALA A 100 1.36 3.94 0.06
N THR A 101 0.40 4.06 -0.87
CA THR A 101 0.55 3.41 -2.17
C THR A 101 -0.06 4.21 -3.32
N ASP A 102 0.50 4.03 -4.52
CA ASP A 102 -0.12 4.42 -5.79
C ASP A 102 -0.75 3.23 -6.55
N SER A 103 -0.65 2.02 -6.00
CA SER A 103 -1.17 0.78 -6.59
C SER A 103 -2.63 0.55 -6.28
N GLY A 104 -3.46 0.30 -7.32
CA GLY A 104 -4.87 -0.09 -7.14
C GLY A 104 -5.02 -1.43 -6.43
N GLY A 105 -4.15 -2.41 -6.69
CA GLY A 105 -4.18 -3.72 -6.04
C GLY A 105 -3.89 -3.63 -4.54
N VAL A 106 -2.82 -2.92 -4.18
CA VAL A 106 -2.38 -2.75 -2.78
C VAL A 106 -3.43 -2.03 -1.93
N GLN A 107 -4.23 -1.11 -2.49
CA GLN A 107 -5.37 -0.50 -1.79
C GLN A 107 -6.38 -1.55 -1.30
N LYS A 108 -6.70 -2.55 -2.15
CA LYS A 108 -7.60 -3.65 -1.78
C LYS A 108 -6.96 -4.62 -0.80
N GLU A 109 -5.68 -4.93 -0.99
CA GLU A 109 -4.91 -5.80 -0.09
C GLU A 109 -4.83 -5.18 1.31
N ALA A 110 -4.57 -3.88 1.41
CA ALA A 110 -4.62 -3.14 2.67
C ALA A 110 -5.98 -3.30 3.39
N PHE A 111 -7.09 -3.13 2.65
CA PHE A 111 -8.44 -3.34 3.18
C PHE A 111 -8.65 -4.78 3.66
N PHE A 112 -8.23 -5.79 2.90
CA PHE A 112 -8.37 -7.19 3.30
C PHE A 112 -7.55 -7.53 4.56
N HIS A 113 -6.43 -6.86 4.75
CA HIS A 113 -5.60 -6.99 5.96
C HIS A 113 -6.04 -6.07 7.10
N ARG A 114 -7.08 -5.24 6.92
CA ARG A 114 -7.57 -4.27 7.90
C ARG A 114 -6.49 -3.26 8.29
N ILE A 115 -5.65 -2.88 7.34
CA ILE A 115 -4.62 -1.87 7.50
C ILE A 115 -5.10 -0.56 6.86
N PRO A 116 -5.04 0.58 7.56
CA PRO A 116 -5.39 1.86 6.97
C PRO A 116 -4.46 2.19 5.79
N CYS A 117 -5.02 2.78 4.74
CA CYS A 117 -4.32 3.09 3.51
C CYS A 117 -4.39 4.59 3.19
N ILE A 118 -3.29 5.17 2.72
CA ILE A 118 -3.30 6.42 1.97
C ILE A 118 -2.95 6.13 0.52
N THR A 119 -3.75 6.66 -0.39
CA THR A 119 -3.55 6.51 -1.83
C THR A 119 -2.93 7.77 -2.39
N LEU A 120 -1.68 7.66 -2.86
CA LEU A 120 -0.88 8.75 -3.42
C LEU A 120 -1.23 8.95 -4.90
N ARG A 121 -2.47 9.41 -5.14
CA ARG A 121 -3.05 9.64 -6.47
C ARG A 121 -4.05 10.79 -6.42
N ASP A 122 -4.42 11.32 -7.59
CA ASP A 122 -5.45 12.33 -7.73
C ASP A 122 -6.86 11.71 -7.71
N GLU A 123 -6.98 10.42 -8.06
CA GLU A 123 -8.23 9.67 -8.10
C GLU A 123 -8.03 8.19 -7.73
N THR A 124 -9.10 7.47 -7.44
CA THR A 124 -9.08 6.03 -7.20
C THR A 124 -10.34 5.36 -7.74
N GLU A 125 -10.19 4.12 -8.20
CA GLU A 125 -11.26 3.22 -8.62
C GLU A 125 -12.07 2.67 -7.42
N TRP A 126 -11.51 2.74 -6.20
CA TRP A 126 -12.05 2.09 -5.00
C TRP A 126 -12.70 3.11 -4.08
N VAL A 127 -13.74 3.79 -4.61
CA VAL A 127 -14.46 4.87 -3.92
C VAL A 127 -15.09 4.38 -2.62
N GLU A 128 -15.60 3.15 -2.61
CA GLU A 128 -16.20 2.51 -1.45
C GLU A 128 -15.23 2.36 -0.26
N LEU A 129 -13.92 2.22 -0.52
CA LEU A 129 -12.92 2.16 0.54
C LEU A 129 -12.65 3.55 1.14
N VAL A 130 -12.75 4.59 0.32
CA VAL A 130 -12.63 5.99 0.78
C VAL A 130 -13.84 6.37 1.62
N GLU A 131 -15.05 6.09 1.14
CA GLU A 131 -16.31 6.37 1.85
C GLU A 131 -16.42 5.61 3.17
N ALA A 132 -15.87 4.39 3.22
CA ALA A 132 -15.81 3.60 4.45
C ALA A 132 -14.69 4.03 5.41
N GLY A 133 -13.77 4.91 4.98
CA GLY A 133 -12.67 5.41 5.80
C GLY A 133 -11.48 4.46 5.92
N TRP A 134 -11.40 3.41 5.09
CA TRP A 134 -10.24 2.52 5.01
C TRP A 134 -9.09 3.10 4.19
N ASN A 135 -9.45 3.93 3.21
CA ASN A 135 -8.51 4.55 2.31
C ASN A 135 -8.70 6.07 2.31
N ARG A 136 -7.61 6.81 2.22
CA ARG A 136 -7.60 8.27 2.06
C ARG A 136 -6.83 8.64 0.81
N LEU A 137 -7.51 9.34 -0.09
CA LEU A 137 -6.88 9.88 -1.29
C LEU A 137 -6.05 11.13 -0.91
N VAL A 138 -4.80 11.15 -1.33
CA VAL A 138 -3.85 12.22 -1.05
C VAL A 138 -3.06 12.52 -2.33
N PRO A 139 -3.39 13.61 -3.04
CA PRO A 139 -2.63 14.01 -4.22
C PRO A 139 -1.14 14.19 -3.89
N PRO A 140 -0.22 13.62 -4.69
CA PRO A 140 1.20 13.56 -4.36
C PRO A 140 1.99 14.84 -4.63
N GLY A 141 1.32 15.99 -4.77
CA GLY A 141 1.96 17.30 -4.99
C GLY A 141 2.26 18.09 -3.71
N ASP A 142 1.82 17.62 -2.54
CA ASP A 142 1.96 18.32 -1.26
C ASP A 142 2.54 17.38 -0.19
N SER A 143 3.81 17.56 0.11
CA SER A 143 4.52 16.76 1.12
C SER A 143 3.94 16.94 2.53
N GLY A 144 3.44 18.13 2.85
CA GLY A 144 2.79 18.41 4.13
C GLY A 144 1.49 17.64 4.29
N ALA A 145 0.66 17.60 3.24
CA ALA A 145 -0.58 16.82 3.21
C ALA A 145 -0.30 15.31 3.33
N ILE A 146 0.73 14.80 2.65
CA ILE A 146 1.14 13.40 2.75
C ILE A 146 1.55 13.07 4.20
N ALA A 147 2.43 13.86 4.79
CA ALA A 147 2.90 13.66 6.15
C ALA A 147 1.75 13.72 7.18
N ALA A 148 0.83 14.68 7.03
CA ALA A 148 -0.34 14.81 7.88
C ALA A 148 -1.26 13.58 7.74
N ALA A 149 -1.54 13.15 6.51
CA ALA A 149 -2.36 11.98 6.24
C ALA A 149 -1.76 10.70 6.86
N MET A 150 -0.44 10.51 6.77
CA MET A 150 0.26 9.37 7.39
C MET A 150 0.12 9.37 8.91
N ARG A 151 0.29 10.53 9.55
CA ARG A 151 0.11 10.64 11.01
C ARG A 151 -1.31 10.37 11.45
N GLU A 152 -2.28 10.92 10.74
CA GLU A 152 -3.71 10.81 11.06
C GLU A 152 -4.27 9.42 10.76
N ALA A 153 -3.83 8.76 9.69
CA ALA A 153 -4.29 7.41 9.33
C ALA A 153 -3.79 6.35 10.31
N SER A 154 -2.67 6.61 10.99
CA SER A 154 -2.05 5.65 11.87
C SER A 154 -2.96 5.23 13.04
N GLY A 155 -3.36 3.95 13.05
CA GLY A 155 -4.24 3.38 14.07
C GLY A 155 -5.74 3.66 13.87
N ARG A 156 -6.14 4.33 12.78
CA ARG A 156 -7.55 4.47 12.41
C ARG A 156 -8.05 3.20 11.75
N MET A 157 -9.31 2.88 12.00
CA MET A 157 -10.02 1.81 11.30
C MET A 157 -11.24 2.39 10.59
N GLY A 158 -11.47 1.95 9.36
CA GLY A 158 -12.69 2.26 8.64
C GLY A 158 -13.91 1.52 9.18
N ARG A 159 -15.09 1.88 8.67
CA ARG A 159 -16.34 1.18 8.96
C ARG A 159 -16.28 -0.25 8.40
N GLU A 160 -16.97 -1.18 9.05
CA GLU A 160 -17.09 -2.53 8.55
C GLU A 160 -17.97 -2.56 7.30
N ILE A 161 -17.40 -3.01 6.19
CA ILE A 161 -18.07 -3.19 4.90
C ILE A 161 -17.60 -4.49 4.25
N SER A 162 -18.38 -5.01 3.32
CA SER A 162 -18.06 -6.23 2.56
C SER A 162 -18.32 -6.04 1.05
N PRO A 163 -17.67 -5.07 0.38
CA PRO A 163 -17.97 -4.72 -1.00
C PRO A 163 -17.50 -5.76 -2.03
N TYR A 164 -16.62 -6.68 -1.62
CA TYR A 164 -16.00 -7.66 -2.51
C TYR A 164 -16.47 -9.10 -2.27
N GLY A 165 -17.61 -9.26 -1.60
CA GLY A 165 -18.23 -10.55 -1.37
C GLY A 165 -17.46 -11.50 -0.45
N SER A 166 -17.81 -12.80 -0.55
CA SER A 166 -17.28 -13.85 0.34
C SER A 166 -15.98 -14.51 -0.15
N GLY A 167 -15.47 -14.13 -1.32
CA GLY A 167 -14.35 -14.81 -1.99
C GLY A 167 -14.76 -16.04 -2.81
N LYS A 168 -16.07 -16.30 -2.98
CA LYS A 168 -16.63 -17.44 -3.72
C LYS A 168 -17.19 -17.06 -5.10
N ALA A 169 -16.73 -15.96 -5.67
CA ALA A 169 -17.25 -15.44 -6.93
C ALA A 169 -17.24 -16.49 -8.06
N ALA A 170 -16.20 -17.33 -8.16
CA ALA A 170 -16.11 -18.36 -9.18
C ALA A 170 -17.20 -19.42 -9.02
N GLU A 171 -17.54 -19.83 -7.78
CA GLU A 171 -18.62 -20.78 -7.49
C GLU A 171 -19.97 -20.17 -7.85
N GLU A 172 -20.19 -18.92 -7.47
CA GLU A 172 -21.44 -18.19 -7.76
C GLU A 172 -21.63 -17.97 -9.26
N ILE A 173 -20.60 -17.60 -10.00
CA ILE A 173 -20.62 -17.46 -11.45
C ILE A 173 -20.93 -18.82 -12.11
N ALA A 174 -20.25 -19.89 -11.72
CA ALA A 174 -20.48 -21.22 -12.26
C ALA A 174 -21.91 -21.71 -11.99
N LYS A 175 -22.47 -21.43 -10.81
CA LYS A 175 -23.85 -21.72 -10.47
C LYS A 175 -24.81 -20.94 -11.38
N HIS A 176 -24.61 -19.64 -11.51
CA HIS A 176 -25.44 -18.77 -12.35
C HIS A 176 -25.43 -19.21 -13.82
N LEU A 177 -24.24 -19.54 -14.35
CA LEU A 177 -24.15 -20.04 -15.74
C LEU A 177 -24.90 -21.34 -15.94
N ARG A 178 -24.87 -22.30 -15.00
CA ARG A 178 -25.63 -23.55 -15.08
C ARG A 178 -27.15 -23.32 -15.02
N GLU A 179 -27.59 -22.31 -14.27
CA GLU A 179 -29.02 -21.96 -14.16
C GLU A 179 -29.53 -21.27 -15.44
N GLN A 180 -28.69 -20.50 -16.12
CA GLN A 180 -29.05 -19.75 -17.33
C GLN A 180 -28.88 -20.58 -18.62
N PHE A 181 -27.96 -21.55 -18.62
CA PHE A 181 -27.57 -22.37 -19.76
C PHE A 181 -27.54 -23.85 -19.35
N PRO A 182 -28.75 -24.46 -19.10
CA PRO A 182 -28.87 -25.86 -18.68
C PRO A 182 -28.41 -26.87 -19.74
#